data_32cce7f3df717d1f0b2cd11239155d6d
#
_entry.id   32cce7f3df717d1f0b2cd11239155d6d
#
_cell.length_a   1.000
_cell.length_b   1.000
_cell.length_c   1.000
_cell.angle_alpha   90.00
_cell.angle_beta   90.00
_cell.angle_gamma   90.00
#
_symmetry.space_group_name_H-M   'P 1'
#
loop_
_entity.id
_entity.type
_entity.pdbx_description
1 polymer ?
#
loop_
_entity_poly.entity_id
_entity_poly.type
_entity_poly.pdbx_seq_one_letter_code
_entity_poly.pdbx_strand_id
1 'polypeptide(L)'
;QCRWGVLFQQSALFTSLNVLENIAFPLHEHTQLDKTTIQELALIKLLAVGLPLESSLKYPSELSGGMLKRAALARALIMDPELLLLDEPTAGIDPQGAEEFDALLLNLRSILGLTIVMITHDLDTLWQITDKVAFLSEGRVLEFAPMAKLTQSKQAAIVAYFQGPRGRTTQQLYGKHHGI
;
A
#
# COMPACT_ATOMS: atom_id res chain seq x y z
N GLN A 1 -21.46 -3.45 -6.73
CA GLN A 1 -20.41 -2.46 -6.51
C GLN A 1 -19.21 -3.15 -5.89
N CYS A 2 -18.02 -3.02 -6.51
CA CYS A 2 -16.80 -3.55 -5.94
C CYS A 2 -16.35 -2.60 -4.82
N ARG A 3 -16.47 -3.05 -3.56
CA ARG A 3 -16.12 -2.22 -2.39
C ARG A 3 -14.67 -2.39 -1.95
N TRP A 4 -13.90 -3.24 -2.65
CA TRP A 4 -12.54 -3.60 -2.27
C TRP A 4 -11.58 -3.30 -3.41
N GLY A 5 -10.46 -2.68 -3.08
CA GLY A 5 -9.29 -2.57 -3.96
C GLY A 5 -8.19 -3.48 -3.44
N VAL A 6 -7.43 -4.12 -4.34
CA VAL A 6 -6.33 -5.02 -3.96
C VAL A 6 -5.06 -4.64 -4.71
N LEU A 7 -3.97 -4.51 -3.97
CA LEU A 7 -2.61 -4.39 -4.49
C LEU A 7 -1.80 -5.63 -4.06
N PHE A 8 -1.36 -6.40 -5.03
CA PHE A 8 -0.55 -7.59 -4.82
C PHE A 8 0.95 -7.27 -4.74
N GLN A 9 1.71 -8.10 -4.07
CA GLN A 9 3.15 -7.94 -3.87
C GLN A 9 3.93 -7.65 -5.18
N GLN A 10 3.61 -8.33 -6.26
CA GLN A 10 4.24 -8.14 -7.59
C GLN A 10 3.48 -7.16 -8.49
N SER A 11 2.63 -6.28 -7.91
CA SER A 11 1.77 -5.32 -8.61
C SER A 11 0.71 -5.96 -9.52
N ALA A 12 0.93 -7.14 -10.06
CA ALA A 12 0.04 -7.92 -10.92
C ALA A 12 -0.57 -7.11 -12.08
N LEU A 13 0.21 -6.18 -12.67
CA LEU A 13 -0.20 -5.46 -13.86
C LEU A 13 -0.18 -6.37 -15.09
N PHE A 14 -1.11 -6.19 -16.00
CA PHE A 14 -1.12 -6.87 -17.29
C PHE A 14 0.03 -6.35 -18.15
N THR A 15 0.97 -7.20 -18.51
CA THR A 15 2.17 -6.83 -19.27
C THR A 15 1.90 -6.43 -20.71
N SER A 16 0.76 -6.86 -21.25
CA SER A 16 0.27 -6.51 -22.60
C SER A 16 -0.49 -5.19 -22.67
N LEU A 17 -0.80 -4.57 -21.55
CA LEU A 17 -1.50 -3.31 -21.44
C LEU A 17 -0.54 -2.21 -20.97
N ASN A 18 -0.70 -0.99 -21.49
CA ASN A 18 0.00 0.17 -20.95
C ASN A 18 -0.54 0.55 -19.56
N VAL A 19 0.07 1.54 -18.91
CA VAL A 19 -0.33 2.00 -17.56
C VAL A 19 -1.77 2.46 -17.51
N LEU A 20 -2.19 3.30 -18.47
CA LEU A 20 -3.55 3.83 -18.51
C LEU A 20 -4.59 2.72 -18.71
N GLU A 21 -4.31 1.80 -19.60
CA GLU A 21 -5.17 0.62 -19.85
C GLU A 21 -5.26 -0.29 -18.62
N ASN A 22 -4.14 -0.50 -17.91
CA ASN A 22 -4.14 -1.23 -16.65
C ASN A 22 -5.02 -0.58 -15.60
N ILE A 23 -4.93 0.75 -15.43
CA ILE A 23 -5.75 1.50 -14.47
C ILE A 23 -7.22 1.45 -14.88
N ALA A 24 -7.52 1.62 -16.17
CA ALA A 24 -8.88 1.63 -16.72
C ALA A 24 -9.57 0.25 -16.70
N PHE A 25 -8.80 -0.83 -16.66
CA PHE A 25 -9.29 -2.20 -16.84
C PHE A 25 -10.51 -2.55 -15.97
N PRO A 26 -10.53 -2.27 -14.64
CA PRO A 26 -11.70 -2.61 -13.82
C PRO A 26 -12.96 -1.85 -14.22
N LEU A 27 -12.85 -0.60 -14.71
CA LEU A 27 -14.00 0.15 -15.20
C LEU A 27 -14.58 -0.46 -16.49
N HIS A 28 -13.72 -0.94 -17.40
CA HIS A 28 -14.17 -1.64 -18.61
C HIS A 28 -14.92 -2.93 -18.29
N GLU A 29 -14.48 -3.68 -17.28
CA GLU A 29 -15.08 -4.96 -16.92
C GLU A 29 -16.37 -4.83 -16.09
N HIS A 30 -16.50 -3.79 -15.30
CA HIS A 30 -17.54 -3.70 -14.27
C HIS A 30 -18.52 -2.53 -14.44
N THR A 31 -18.36 -1.71 -15.49
CA THR A 31 -19.25 -0.57 -15.74
C THR A 31 -19.68 -0.51 -17.21
N GLN A 32 -20.66 0.33 -17.48
CA GLN A 32 -21.11 0.64 -18.85
C GLN A 32 -20.75 2.09 -19.22
N LEU A 33 -19.74 2.66 -18.60
CA LEU A 33 -19.25 3.99 -18.94
C LEU A 33 -18.64 3.99 -20.34
N ASP A 34 -18.77 5.12 -21.03
CA ASP A 34 -18.15 5.28 -22.33
C ASP A 34 -16.61 5.35 -22.22
N LYS A 35 -15.93 5.05 -23.32
CA LYS A 35 -14.48 4.96 -23.37
C LYS A 35 -13.79 6.26 -22.95
N THR A 36 -14.33 7.42 -23.30
CA THR A 36 -13.76 8.73 -22.98
C THR A 36 -13.81 8.97 -21.50
N THR A 37 -14.95 8.76 -20.86
CA THR A 37 -15.12 8.87 -19.39
C THR A 37 -14.19 7.92 -18.64
N ILE A 38 -14.04 6.67 -19.09
CA ILE A 38 -13.12 5.71 -18.47
C ILE A 38 -11.67 6.20 -18.55
N GLN A 39 -11.25 6.72 -19.71
CA GLN A 39 -9.89 7.26 -19.87
C GLN A 39 -9.63 8.47 -18.97
N GLU A 40 -10.58 9.39 -18.86
CA GLU A 40 -10.48 10.56 -17.99
C GLU A 40 -10.35 10.15 -16.52
N LEU A 41 -11.20 9.22 -16.06
CA LEU A 41 -11.13 8.68 -14.69
C LEU A 41 -9.79 7.99 -14.42
N ALA A 42 -9.28 7.21 -15.38
CA ALA A 42 -7.99 6.55 -15.25
C ALA A 42 -6.83 7.57 -15.17
N LEU A 43 -6.89 8.65 -15.95
CA LEU A 43 -5.91 9.74 -15.87
C LEU A 43 -5.94 10.45 -14.51
N ILE A 44 -7.13 10.71 -13.98
CA ILE A 44 -7.28 11.29 -12.64
C ILE A 44 -6.63 10.39 -11.58
N LYS A 45 -6.86 9.08 -11.62
CA LYS A 45 -6.24 8.14 -10.66
C LYS A 45 -4.73 8.02 -10.86
N LEU A 46 -4.25 8.05 -12.11
CA LEU A 46 -2.81 8.09 -12.43
C LEU A 46 -2.12 9.29 -11.76
N LEU A 47 -2.69 10.46 -11.90
CA LEU A 47 -2.16 11.69 -11.30
C LEU A 47 -2.30 11.68 -9.77
N ALA A 48 -3.39 11.15 -9.24
CA ALA A 48 -3.62 11.07 -7.80
C ALA A 48 -2.59 10.21 -7.06
N VAL A 49 -1.99 9.22 -7.73
CA VAL A 49 -0.90 8.41 -7.16
C VAL A 49 0.49 8.99 -7.45
N GLY A 50 0.56 10.21 -8.01
CA GLY A 50 1.81 10.91 -8.29
C GLY A 50 2.60 10.36 -9.48
N LEU A 51 1.95 9.68 -10.42
CA LEU A 51 2.57 9.30 -11.68
C LEU A 51 2.51 10.46 -12.68
N PRO A 52 3.61 10.74 -13.41
CA PRO A 52 3.60 11.75 -14.45
C PRO A 52 2.77 11.30 -15.66
N LEU A 53 2.14 12.26 -16.36
CA LEU A 53 1.23 11.98 -17.48
C LEU A 53 1.92 11.15 -18.58
N GLU A 54 3.20 11.38 -18.82
CA GLU A 54 4.00 10.68 -19.82
C GLU A 54 4.12 9.18 -19.54
N SER A 55 3.87 8.75 -18.30
CA SER A 55 3.87 7.34 -17.94
C SER A 55 2.61 6.60 -18.39
N SER A 56 1.55 7.30 -18.76
CA SER A 56 0.26 6.72 -19.15
C SER A 56 0.37 5.71 -20.30
N LEU A 57 1.24 5.97 -21.27
CA LEU A 57 1.44 5.15 -22.46
C LEU A 57 2.57 4.11 -22.30
N LYS A 58 3.33 4.14 -21.19
CA LYS A 58 4.39 3.16 -20.92
C LYS A 58 3.80 1.79 -20.56
N TYR A 59 4.54 0.75 -20.89
CA TYR A 59 4.25 -0.61 -20.46
C TYR A 59 4.89 -0.90 -19.09
N PRO A 60 4.41 -1.90 -18.34
CA PRO A 60 4.98 -2.26 -17.04
C PRO A 60 6.50 -2.48 -17.07
N SER A 61 7.04 -3.05 -18.14
CA SER A 61 8.48 -3.30 -18.31
C SER A 61 9.34 -2.04 -18.40
N GLU A 62 8.73 -0.87 -18.65
CA GLU A 62 9.42 0.42 -18.80
C GLU A 62 9.36 1.27 -17.51
N LEU A 63 8.76 0.72 -16.44
CA LEU A 63 8.56 1.42 -15.19
C LEU A 63 9.61 1.01 -14.13
N SER A 64 9.97 1.95 -13.26
CA SER A 64 10.68 1.63 -12.02
C SER A 64 9.77 0.84 -11.06
N GLY A 65 10.36 0.17 -10.05
CA GLY A 65 9.60 -0.56 -9.04
C GLY A 65 8.56 0.30 -8.33
N GLY A 66 8.93 1.52 -7.94
CA GLY A 66 8.01 2.48 -7.32
C GLY A 66 6.88 2.91 -8.26
N MET A 67 7.18 3.14 -9.55
CA MET A 67 6.15 3.47 -10.54
C MET A 67 5.18 2.30 -10.77
N LEU A 68 5.68 1.04 -10.79
CA LEU A 68 4.83 -0.15 -10.88
C LEU A 68 3.84 -0.25 -9.72
N LYS A 69 4.31 0.01 -8.49
CA LYS A 69 3.46 0.00 -7.30
C LYS A 69 2.41 1.11 -7.34
N ARG A 70 2.79 2.32 -7.76
CA ARG A 70 1.86 3.45 -7.92
C ARG A 70 0.80 3.16 -8.99
N ALA A 71 1.17 2.57 -10.14
CA ALA A 71 0.21 2.18 -11.17
C ALA A 71 -0.77 1.09 -10.68
N ALA A 72 -0.28 0.10 -9.95
CA ALA A 72 -1.11 -0.92 -9.34
C ALA A 72 -2.05 -0.35 -8.26
N LEU A 73 -1.58 0.62 -7.48
CA LEU A 73 -2.40 1.35 -6.51
C LEU A 73 -3.51 2.15 -7.22
N ALA A 74 -3.19 2.86 -8.30
CA ALA A 74 -4.18 3.59 -9.10
C ALA A 74 -5.27 2.65 -9.64
N ARG A 75 -4.88 1.46 -10.13
CA ARG A 75 -5.83 0.42 -10.56
C ARG A 75 -6.70 -0.08 -9.41
N ALA A 76 -6.13 -0.29 -8.22
CA ALA A 76 -6.89 -0.71 -7.05
C ALA A 76 -7.90 0.35 -6.59
N LEU A 77 -7.61 1.63 -6.85
CA LEU A 77 -8.44 2.77 -6.44
C LEU A 77 -9.48 3.20 -7.49
N ILE A 78 -9.44 2.66 -8.72
CA ILE A 78 -10.27 3.18 -9.83
C ILE A 78 -11.77 3.03 -9.62
N MET A 79 -12.17 2.02 -8.84
CA MET A 79 -13.58 1.73 -8.51
C MET A 79 -14.05 2.43 -7.22
N ASP A 80 -13.29 3.39 -6.69
CA ASP A 80 -13.56 4.10 -5.43
C ASP A 80 -13.90 3.15 -4.26
N PRO A 81 -12.98 2.22 -3.90
CA PRO A 81 -13.23 1.24 -2.87
C PRO A 81 -13.32 1.88 -1.48
N GLU A 82 -14.08 1.26 -0.57
CA GLU A 82 -14.10 1.61 0.86
C GLU A 82 -12.96 0.93 1.63
N LEU A 83 -12.50 -0.22 1.14
CA LEU A 83 -11.44 -1.05 1.72
C LEU A 83 -10.33 -1.29 0.71
N LEU A 84 -9.10 -1.00 1.10
CA LEU A 84 -7.90 -1.24 0.32
C LEU A 84 -7.06 -2.33 1.01
N LEU A 85 -6.83 -3.43 0.30
CA LEU A 85 -6.00 -4.55 0.75
C LEU A 85 -4.63 -4.46 0.06
N LEU A 86 -3.56 -4.42 0.85
CA LEU A 86 -2.19 -4.26 0.35
C LEU A 86 -1.34 -5.44 0.81
N ASP A 87 -0.69 -6.11 -0.13
CA ASP A 87 0.23 -7.20 0.15
C ASP A 87 1.66 -6.74 -0.16
N GLU A 88 2.48 -6.53 0.89
CA GLU A 88 3.86 -6.06 0.83
C GLU A 88 4.03 -4.86 -0.13
N PRO A 89 3.33 -3.74 0.11
CA PRO A 89 3.23 -2.65 -0.86
C PRO A 89 4.57 -1.96 -1.17
N THR A 90 5.50 -1.93 -0.21
CA THR A 90 6.82 -1.30 -0.35
C THR A 90 7.93 -2.28 -0.73
N ALA A 91 7.64 -3.59 -0.82
CA ALA A 91 8.63 -4.58 -1.18
C ALA A 91 9.23 -4.33 -2.57
N GLY A 92 10.58 -4.30 -2.65
CA GLY A 92 11.30 -4.09 -3.90
C GLY A 92 11.43 -2.62 -4.33
N ILE A 93 11.05 -1.67 -3.46
CA ILE A 93 11.32 -0.24 -3.63
C ILE A 93 12.53 0.14 -2.75
N ASP A 94 13.28 1.14 -3.16
CA ASP A 94 14.35 1.71 -2.33
C ASP A 94 13.75 2.43 -1.10
N PRO A 95 14.54 2.67 -0.02
CA PRO A 95 14.01 3.22 1.22
C PRO A 95 13.31 4.58 1.06
N GLN A 96 13.83 5.47 0.22
CA GLN A 96 13.22 6.77 -0.03
C GLN A 96 11.87 6.61 -0.76
N GLY A 97 11.82 5.76 -1.78
CA GLY A 97 10.59 5.45 -2.50
C GLY A 97 9.52 4.78 -1.63
N ALA A 98 9.95 3.95 -0.64
CA ALA A 98 9.06 3.35 0.33
C ALA A 98 8.43 4.41 1.25
N GLU A 99 9.22 5.34 1.79
CA GLU A 99 8.74 6.46 2.60
C GLU A 99 7.76 7.35 1.81
N GLU A 100 8.07 7.67 0.56
CA GLU A 100 7.16 8.43 -0.31
C GLU A 100 5.86 7.67 -0.58
N PHE A 101 5.91 6.34 -0.71
CA PHE A 101 4.73 5.51 -0.92
C PHE A 101 3.85 5.46 0.34
N ASP A 102 4.45 5.35 1.52
CA ASP A 102 3.75 5.38 2.80
C ASP A 102 3.07 6.74 3.03
N ALA A 103 3.75 7.84 2.73
CA ALA A 103 3.17 9.19 2.78
C ALA A 103 1.99 9.34 1.80
N LEU A 104 2.10 8.78 0.60
CA LEU A 104 1.01 8.74 -0.37
C LEU A 104 -0.20 7.96 0.17
N LEU A 105 0.00 6.80 0.80
CA LEU A 105 -1.09 6.01 1.39
C LEU A 105 -1.82 6.77 2.50
N LEU A 106 -1.09 7.44 3.39
CA LEU A 106 -1.69 8.29 4.43
C LEU A 106 -2.52 9.43 3.85
N ASN A 107 -2.02 10.09 2.81
CA ASN A 107 -2.71 11.17 2.14
C ASN A 107 -4.00 10.68 1.47
N LEU A 108 -3.93 9.61 0.70
CA LEU A 108 -5.09 9.00 0.05
C LEU A 108 -6.13 8.51 1.06
N ARG A 109 -5.68 7.89 2.15
CA ARG A 109 -6.56 7.48 3.26
C ARG A 109 -7.33 8.68 3.82
N SER A 110 -6.64 9.78 4.08
CA SER A 110 -7.25 11.00 4.64
C SER A 110 -8.26 11.64 3.69
N ILE A 111 -7.92 11.75 2.40
CA ILE A 111 -8.76 12.41 1.40
C ILE A 111 -9.98 11.56 1.03
N LEU A 112 -9.78 10.25 0.87
CA LEU A 112 -10.80 9.33 0.35
C LEU A 112 -11.58 8.60 1.46
N GLY A 113 -11.20 8.75 2.73
CA GLY A 113 -11.83 8.05 3.85
C GLY A 113 -11.63 6.54 3.82
N LEU A 114 -10.49 6.06 3.29
CA LEU A 114 -10.22 4.64 3.10
C LEU A 114 -9.96 3.90 4.41
N THR A 115 -10.47 2.68 4.49
CA THR A 115 -9.94 1.68 5.41
C THR A 115 -8.83 0.92 4.69
N ILE A 116 -7.63 0.87 5.29
CA ILE A 116 -6.48 0.16 4.72
C ILE A 116 -6.14 -1.03 5.61
N VAL A 117 -6.06 -2.21 5.01
CA VAL A 117 -5.50 -3.42 5.63
C VAL A 117 -4.29 -3.82 4.82
N MET A 118 -3.14 -3.92 5.48
CA MET A 118 -1.88 -4.24 4.80
C MET A 118 -1.17 -5.41 5.49
N ILE A 119 -0.54 -6.24 4.70
CA ILE A 119 0.42 -7.25 5.15
C ILE A 119 1.80 -6.70 4.85
N THR A 120 2.65 -6.57 5.86
CA THR A 120 4.04 -6.16 5.70
C THR A 120 4.90 -6.69 6.85
N HIS A 121 6.19 -6.82 6.59
CA HIS A 121 7.22 -7.08 7.59
C HIS A 121 8.15 -5.87 7.79
N ASP A 122 7.85 -4.75 7.12
CA ASP A 122 8.61 -3.51 7.24
C ASP A 122 8.23 -2.78 8.52
N LEU A 123 9.19 -2.67 9.44
CA LEU A 123 8.99 -2.03 10.74
C LEU A 123 8.80 -0.52 10.64
N ASP A 124 9.45 0.14 9.68
CA ASP A 124 9.31 1.58 9.48
C ASP A 124 7.89 1.92 9.03
N THR A 125 7.36 1.20 8.03
CA THR A 125 5.97 1.28 7.61
C THR A 125 4.99 1.02 8.77
N LEU A 126 5.24 -0.05 9.58
CA LEU A 126 4.37 -0.37 10.72
C LEU A 126 4.30 0.77 11.75
N TRP A 127 5.41 1.43 12.04
CA TRP A 127 5.45 2.55 12.98
C TRP A 127 4.84 3.83 12.43
N GLN A 128 5.04 4.11 11.14
CA GLN A 128 4.68 5.39 10.56
C GLN A 128 3.21 5.48 10.20
N ILE A 129 2.60 4.41 9.64
CA ILE A 129 1.30 4.54 8.99
C ILE A 129 0.19 3.67 9.59
N THR A 130 0.49 2.79 10.58
CA THR A 130 -0.55 1.91 11.12
C THR A 130 -1.15 2.44 12.41
N ASP A 131 -2.48 2.32 12.54
CA ASP A 131 -3.18 2.60 13.81
C ASP A 131 -3.09 1.39 14.75
N LYS A 132 -3.21 0.17 14.18
CA LYS A 132 -3.16 -1.11 14.91
C LYS A 132 -2.48 -2.17 14.04
N VAL A 133 -1.80 -3.08 14.70
CA VAL A 133 -1.12 -4.22 14.08
C VAL A 133 -1.63 -5.52 14.66
N ALA A 134 -1.97 -6.45 13.79
CA ALA A 134 -2.25 -7.85 14.15
C ALA A 134 -0.96 -8.66 13.99
N PHE A 135 -0.38 -9.13 15.07
CA PHE A 135 0.81 -9.97 15.03
C PHE A 135 0.41 -11.43 14.81
N LEU A 136 0.80 -11.98 13.66
CA LEU A 136 0.49 -13.37 13.29
C LEU A 136 1.69 -14.27 13.56
N SER A 137 1.43 -15.40 14.20
CA SER A 137 2.40 -16.47 14.38
C SER A 137 1.68 -17.81 14.55
N GLU A 138 2.27 -18.88 14.07
CA GLU A 138 1.72 -20.24 14.18
C GLU A 138 0.26 -20.36 13.71
N GLY A 139 -0.10 -19.65 12.64
CA GLY A 139 -1.45 -19.70 12.05
C GLY A 139 -2.54 -18.98 12.84
N ARG A 140 -2.18 -18.16 13.81
CA ARG A 140 -3.13 -17.39 14.65
C ARG A 140 -2.66 -15.97 14.92
N VAL A 141 -3.61 -15.10 15.25
CA VAL A 141 -3.33 -13.76 15.75
C VAL A 141 -2.96 -13.87 17.23
N LEU A 142 -1.71 -13.55 17.57
CA LEU A 142 -1.24 -13.58 18.97
C LEU A 142 -1.68 -12.34 19.72
N GLU A 143 -1.64 -11.18 19.06
CA GLU A 143 -2.05 -9.90 19.65
C GLU A 143 -2.51 -8.94 18.56
N PHE A 144 -3.46 -8.06 18.90
CA PHE A 144 -3.96 -6.99 18.03
C PHE A 144 -4.00 -5.68 18.80
N ALA A 145 -3.04 -4.81 18.55
CA ALA A 145 -2.86 -3.57 19.31
C ALA A 145 -2.08 -2.50 18.52
N PRO A 146 -2.07 -1.24 18.97
CA PRO A 146 -1.12 -0.24 18.46
C PRO A 146 0.33 -0.69 18.67
N MET A 147 1.25 -0.22 17.81
CA MET A 147 2.68 -0.57 17.87
C MET A 147 3.29 -0.33 19.24
N ALA A 148 3.00 0.81 19.87
CA ALA A 148 3.49 1.16 21.20
C ALA A 148 3.14 0.09 22.27
N LYS A 149 1.98 -0.56 22.14
CA LYS A 149 1.57 -1.64 23.05
C LYS A 149 2.22 -2.97 22.70
N LEU A 150 2.33 -3.29 21.40
CA LEU A 150 2.98 -4.52 20.93
C LEU A 150 4.45 -4.63 21.37
N THR A 151 5.18 -3.52 21.37
CA THR A 151 6.58 -3.49 21.82
C THR A 151 6.75 -3.77 23.30
N GLN A 152 5.68 -3.65 24.10
CA GLN A 152 5.64 -3.98 25.54
C GLN A 152 5.08 -5.38 25.81
N SER A 153 4.74 -6.14 24.77
CA SER A 153 4.17 -7.48 24.89
C SER A 153 5.12 -8.42 25.60
N LYS A 154 4.57 -9.33 26.41
CA LYS A 154 5.32 -10.41 27.09
C LYS A 154 5.31 -11.71 26.28
N GLN A 155 4.67 -11.76 25.12
CA GLN A 155 4.63 -12.95 24.27
C GLN A 155 6.00 -13.19 23.62
N ALA A 156 6.56 -14.38 23.80
CA ALA A 156 7.92 -14.71 23.37
C ALA A 156 8.18 -14.42 21.88
N ALA A 157 7.22 -14.75 21.00
CA ALA A 157 7.36 -14.50 19.57
C ALA A 157 7.41 -13.00 19.23
N ILE A 158 6.60 -12.18 19.89
CA ILE A 158 6.55 -10.73 19.70
C ILE A 158 7.85 -10.09 20.24
N VAL A 159 8.28 -10.51 21.43
CA VAL A 159 9.54 -10.06 22.04
C VAL A 159 10.72 -10.38 21.13
N ALA A 160 10.80 -11.60 20.62
CA ALA A 160 11.88 -12.03 19.73
C ALA A 160 11.92 -11.19 18.44
N TYR A 161 10.78 -10.85 17.87
CA TYR A 161 10.68 -10.02 16.68
C TYR A 161 11.20 -8.60 16.90
N PHE A 162 10.78 -7.93 17.97
CA PHE A 162 11.17 -6.55 18.26
C PHE A 162 12.56 -6.42 18.89
N GLN A 163 13.06 -7.45 19.59
CA GLN A 163 14.42 -7.46 20.16
C GLN A 163 15.50 -7.84 19.14
N GLY A 164 15.15 -8.23 17.94
CA GLY A 164 16.08 -8.41 16.83
C GLY A 164 16.80 -7.10 16.46
N PRO A 165 17.93 -7.16 15.71
CA PRO A 165 18.73 -5.97 15.40
C PRO A 165 17.92 -4.84 14.73
N ARG A 166 17.04 -5.19 13.80
CA ARG A 166 16.16 -4.22 13.10
C ARG A 166 15.10 -3.63 14.03
N GLY A 167 14.47 -4.46 14.86
CA GLY A 167 13.43 -4.00 15.81
C GLY A 167 13.94 -3.00 16.82
N ARG A 168 15.15 -3.20 17.34
CA ARG A 168 15.79 -2.28 18.30
C ARG A 168 16.08 -0.92 17.69
N THR A 169 16.59 -0.88 16.47
CA THR A 169 16.91 0.37 15.77
C THR A 169 15.64 1.18 15.53
N THR A 170 14.61 0.55 15.00
CA THR A 170 13.33 1.21 14.69
C THR A 170 12.62 1.68 15.96
N GLN A 171 12.63 0.89 17.03
CA GLN A 171 12.07 1.29 18.32
C GLN A 171 12.78 2.51 18.93
N GLN A 172 14.10 2.64 18.76
CA GLN A 172 14.86 3.81 19.22
C GLN A 172 14.52 5.07 18.45
N LEU A 173 14.24 4.94 17.14
CA LEU A 173 13.89 6.07 16.28
C LEU A 173 12.47 6.57 16.54
N TYR A 174 11.49 5.67 16.57
CA TYR A 174 10.07 6.03 16.62
C TYR A 174 9.45 5.99 18.02
N GLY A 175 10.01 5.21 18.96
CA GLY A 175 9.49 5.10 20.32
C GLY A 175 9.51 6.42 21.09
N LYS A 176 10.48 7.30 20.81
CA LYS A 176 10.58 8.64 21.43
C LYS A 176 9.47 9.60 20.96
N HIS A 177 8.95 9.43 19.75
CA HIS A 177 7.89 10.29 19.20
C HIS A 177 6.48 9.87 19.63
N HIS A 178 6.31 8.64 20.13
CA HIS A 178 5.02 8.08 20.54
C HIS A 178 4.86 7.90 22.05
N GLY A 179 5.75 8.50 22.86
CA GLY A 179 5.61 8.60 24.33
C GLY A 179 5.84 7.29 25.09
N ILE A 180 6.78 6.45 24.60
CA ILE A 180 7.26 5.25 25.32
C ILE A 180 8.60 5.55 25.98
#